data_b7ab52ff4dd1445a085710ffe0a89047
#
_entry.id   b7ab52ff4dd1445a085710ffe0a89047
#
_cell.length_a   1.000
_cell.length_b   1.000
_cell.length_c   1.000
_cell.angle_alpha   90.00
_cell.angle_beta   90.00
_cell.angle_gamma   90.00
#
_symmetry.space_group_name_H-M   'P 1'
#
loop_
_entity.id
_entity.type
_entity.pdbx_description
1 polymer ?
#
loop_
_entity_poly.entity_id
_entity_poly.type
_entity_poly.pdbx_seq_one_letter_code
_entity_poly.pdbx_strand_id
1 'polypeptide(L)'
;MKKIMFLFAAAVVLAVVGCSKDDAALNDVQYVSELKINFDGDTRVSASHSAAGLKFAWEDGDVVYVYEDGNIDATRKKFVYDAESASFKPDSDSDKLEVGKNYFAGFKAQSIKMYITDGRTEVSFWLDYYDGIKGIPMITDVFTATEENTMATMHHLVGVVEIPVKAASEGAKLVQLFISARNNVMSGTFYASPEAPYFIRSSRGYSDIGNQDTSDTPIDLSTTEATSIFIPVFPGTYEAESIYFSGKLVGEKKYVDIETERSLTVERGKITKVSELVLDYIAE
;
A
#
# COMPACT_ATOMS: atom_id res chain seq x y z
N MET A 1 23.52 85.95 -26.89
CA MET A 1 24.72 85.67 -27.66
C MET A 1 25.12 84.21 -27.41
N LYS A 2 25.47 83.48 -28.41
CA LYS A 2 25.89 82.10 -28.60
C LYS A 2 24.76 81.15 -28.98
N LYS A 3 24.70 80.93 -30.29
CA LYS A 3 23.91 79.94 -30.98
C LYS A 3 24.55 78.57 -30.74
N ILE A 4 23.75 77.61 -30.35
CA ILE A 4 24.15 76.15 -30.37
C ILE A 4 23.41 75.48 -31.50
N MET A 5 24.16 74.95 -32.43
CA MET A 5 23.75 74.22 -33.59
C MET A 5 23.43 72.74 -33.19
N PHE A 6 22.22 72.30 -33.45
CA PHE A 6 21.87 70.90 -33.32
C PHE A 6 22.18 70.14 -34.63
N LEU A 7 23.10 69.23 -34.58
CA LEU A 7 23.37 68.27 -35.64
C LEU A 7 22.36 67.10 -35.52
N PHE A 8 21.51 66.93 -36.54
CA PHE A 8 20.70 65.74 -36.69
C PHE A 8 21.54 64.69 -37.37
N ALA A 9 21.85 63.61 -36.64
CA ALA A 9 22.39 62.34 -37.24
C ALA A 9 21.24 61.44 -37.61
N ALA A 10 21.07 61.26 -38.92
CA ALA A 10 20.12 60.28 -39.45
C ALA A 10 20.70 58.86 -39.31
N ALA A 11 20.09 58.07 -38.44
CA ALA A 11 20.39 56.63 -38.31
C ALA A 11 19.57 55.87 -39.37
N VAL A 12 20.24 55.32 -40.32
CA VAL A 12 19.67 54.36 -41.29
C VAL A 12 19.47 53.04 -40.57
N VAL A 13 18.20 52.70 -40.30
CA VAL A 13 17.85 51.34 -39.82
C VAL A 13 17.80 50.40 -40.98
N LEU A 14 18.81 49.56 -41.10
CA LEU A 14 18.79 48.38 -41.97
C LEU A 14 17.87 47.33 -41.35
N ALA A 15 16.67 47.19 -41.87
CA ALA A 15 15.79 46.08 -41.53
C ALA A 15 16.40 44.80 -42.14
N VAL A 16 17.08 44.04 -41.28
CA VAL A 16 17.44 42.67 -41.59
C VAL A 16 16.15 41.85 -41.43
N VAL A 17 15.51 41.47 -42.50
CA VAL A 17 14.46 40.46 -42.48
C VAL A 17 15.17 39.14 -42.22
N GLY A 18 15.37 38.82 -40.97
CA GLY A 18 15.71 37.49 -40.53
C GLY A 18 14.47 36.61 -40.74
N CYS A 19 14.55 35.61 -41.58
CA CYS A 19 13.62 34.49 -41.53
C CYS A 19 13.69 33.90 -40.11
N SER A 20 12.68 34.18 -39.33
CA SER A 20 12.41 33.37 -38.14
C SER A 20 12.04 31.99 -38.69
N LYS A 21 12.97 31.02 -38.63
CA LYS A 21 12.57 29.66 -38.49
C LYS A 21 11.61 29.66 -37.31
N ASP A 22 10.40 29.19 -37.57
CA ASP A 22 9.55 28.70 -36.49
C ASP A 22 10.35 27.65 -35.74
N ASP A 23 11.05 28.07 -34.70
CA ASP A 23 11.40 27.20 -33.62
C ASP A 23 10.05 26.78 -33.06
N ALA A 24 9.53 25.64 -33.57
CA ALA A 24 8.47 24.95 -32.88
C ALA A 24 8.94 24.90 -31.40
N ALA A 25 8.24 25.64 -30.57
CA ALA A 25 8.50 25.64 -29.14
C ALA A 25 8.54 24.16 -28.76
N LEU A 26 9.73 23.66 -28.50
CA LEU A 26 9.90 22.39 -27.82
C LEU A 26 9.11 22.64 -26.54
N ASN A 27 7.92 22.04 -26.46
CA ASN A 27 7.17 22.01 -25.23
C ASN A 27 8.11 21.36 -24.21
N ASP A 28 8.76 22.16 -23.40
CA ASP A 28 9.58 21.66 -22.31
C ASP A 28 8.65 20.85 -21.42
N VAL A 29 8.78 19.52 -21.53
CA VAL A 29 7.99 18.59 -20.71
C VAL A 29 8.39 18.81 -19.28
N GLN A 30 7.44 19.32 -18.51
CA GLN A 30 7.65 19.56 -17.08
C GLN A 30 7.44 18.27 -16.31
N TYR A 31 8.26 18.06 -15.28
CA TYR A 31 8.25 16.86 -14.48
C TYR A 31 8.08 17.14 -13.00
N VAL A 32 7.31 16.29 -12.35
CA VAL A 32 7.12 16.25 -10.91
C VAL A 32 8.23 15.44 -10.25
N SER A 33 8.86 16.01 -9.24
CA SER A 33 9.91 15.36 -8.44
C SER A 33 9.47 15.03 -7.00
N GLU A 34 8.20 15.31 -6.65
CA GLU A 34 7.68 15.09 -5.30
C GLU A 34 6.19 14.70 -5.36
N LEU A 35 5.85 13.63 -4.64
CA LEU A 35 4.48 13.11 -4.53
C LEU A 35 4.12 12.96 -3.05
N LYS A 36 3.06 13.64 -2.61
CA LYS A 36 2.50 13.47 -1.26
C LYS A 36 1.37 12.46 -1.29
N ILE A 37 1.45 11.45 -0.44
CA ILE A 37 0.40 10.43 -0.32
C ILE A 37 -0.16 10.47 1.09
N ASN A 38 -1.44 10.79 1.18
CA ASN A 38 -2.21 10.75 2.42
C ASN A 38 -2.98 9.43 2.50
N PHE A 39 -3.34 9.04 3.71
CA PHE A 39 -4.24 7.90 3.92
C PHE A 39 -5.69 8.39 3.98
N ASP A 40 -6.61 7.57 3.44
CA ASP A 40 -8.05 7.82 3.53
C ASP A 40 -8.54 7.58 4.95
N GLY A 41 -9.13 8.64 5.56
CA GLY A 41 -9.84 8.58 6.83
C GLY A 41 -9.00 8.19 8.06
N ASP A 42 -9.72 7.73 9.09
CA ASP A 42 -9.18 7.29 10.40
C ASP A 42 -8.48 5.91 10.35
N THR A 43 -8.09 5.44 9.19
CA THR A 43 -7.34 4.20 9.02
C THR A 43 -5.94 4.36 9.58
N ARG A 44 -5.85 4.19 10.88
CA ARG A 44 -4.62 4.31 11.64
C ARG A 44 -4.03 2.91 11.81
N VAL A 45 -3.08 2.57 10.96
CA VAL A 45 -2.25 1.40 11.19
C VAL A 45 -0.84 1.89 11.49
N SER A 46 -0.47 1.95 12.75
CA SER A 46 0.95 1.94 13.08
C SER A 46 1.28 0.59 13.68
N ALA A 47 2.45 0.09 13.40
CA ALA A 47 3.00 -1.08 14.05
C ALA A 47 3.17 -0.92 15.59
N SER A 48 2.66 0.15 16.17
CA SER A 48 2.64 0.40 17.61
C SER A 48 1.21 0.34 18.14
N HIS A 49 0.97 -0.55 19.10
CA HIS A 49 -0.24 -0.64 19.88
C HIS A 49 -0.57 0.71 20.54
N SER A 50 -1.70 1.28 20.21
CA SER A 50 -2.38 2.20 21.12
C SER A 50 -3.83 1.75 21.23
N ALA A 51 -4.47 2.07 22.36
CA ALA A 51 -5.91 1.81 22.59
C ALA A 51 -6.84 2.47 21.54
N ALA A 52 -6.29 3.18 20.55
CA ALA A 52 -6.99 3.92 19.50
C ALA A 52 -6.94 3.26 18.11
N GLY A 53 -6.47 2.01 17.99
CA GLY A 53 -6.40 1.29 16.71
C GLY A 53 -5.02 1.31 16.04
N LEU A 54 -4.93 0.64 14.91
CA LEU A 54 -3.74 0.60 14.07
C LEU A 54 -3.59 1.95 13.33
N LYS A 55 -2.38 2.54 13.36
CA LYS A 55 -2.05 3.74 12.57
C LYS A 55 -1.06 3.36 11.49
N PHE A 56 -1.34 3.72 10.25
CA PHE A 56 -0.31 3.72 9.21
C PHE A 56 0.45 5.04 9.25
N ALA A 57 1.77 4.93 9.21
CA ALA A 57 2.66 6.02 8.90
C ALA A 57 3.70 5.48 7.92
N TRP A 58 4.09 6.30 6.98
CA TRP A 58 5.21 5.98 6.11
C TRP A 58 6.51 5.94 6.92
N GLU A 59 7.32 4.91 6.66
CA GLU A 59 8.69 4.81 7.20
C GLU A 59 9.68 5.22 6.12
N ASP A 60 10.80 5.81 6.51
CA ASP A 60 11.86 6.19 5.58
C ASP A 60 12.30 5.01 4.72
N GLY A 61 12.34 5.21 3.40
CA GLY A 61 12.64 4.15 2.45
C GLY A 61 11.44 3.30 1.98
N ASP A 62 10.22 3.55 2.46
CA ASP A 62 9.03 2.90 1.92
C ASP A 62 8.89 3.18 0.42
N VAL A 63 8.46 2.16 -0.35
CA VAL A 63 8.39 2.24 -1.81
C VAL A 63 6.95 2.14 -2.28
N VAL A 64 6.54 3.07 -3.15
CA VAL A 64 5.34 2.95 -3.96
C VAL A 64 5.70 2.86 -5.44
N TYR A 65 4.90 2.12 -6.19
CA TYR A 65 5.01 2.08 -7.65
C TYR A 65 3.89 2.89 -8.26
N VAL A 66 4.26 3.82 -9.15
CA VAL A 66 3.33 4.73 -9.82
C VAL A 66 3.15 4.27 -11.27
N TYR A 67 1.92 4.23 -11.72
CA TYR A 67 1.49 3.79 -13.04
C TYR A 67 0.81 4.95 -13.77
N GLU A 68 1.14 5.16 -15.05
CA GLU A 68 0.46 6.13 -15.91
C GLU A 68 -0.91 5.56 -16.30
N ASP A 69 -1.99 6.20 -15.86
CA ASP A 69 -3.34 5.72 -16.11
C ASP A 69 -3.68 5.70 -17.61
N GLY A 70 -4.32 4.61 -18.06
CA GLY A 70 -4.65 4.39 -19.46
C GLY A 70 -3.47 3.99 -20.38
N ASN A 71 -2.24 3.97 -19.89
CA ASN A 71 -1.05 3.60 -20.68
C ASN A 71 -0.48 2.25 -20.25
N ILE A 72 -1.09 1.15 -20.72
CA ILE A 72 -0.70 -0.22 -20.34
C ILE A 72 0.72 -0.61 -20.80
N ASP A 73 1.28 0.09 -21.78
CA ASP A 73 2.64 -0.16 -22.26
C ASP A 73 3.70 0.53 -21.43
N ALA A 74 3.31 1.53 -20.63
CA ALA A 74 4.22 2.22 -19.73
C ALA A 74 4.74 1.27 -18.63
N THR A 75 6.03 1.38 -18.36
CA THR A 75 6.63 0.74 -17.20
C THR A 75 6.32 1.54 -15.94
N ARG A 76 6.06 0.86 -14.83
CA ARG A 76 5.86 1.52 -13.53
C ARG A 76 7.07 2.37 -13.17
N LYS A 77 6.82 3.45 -12.45
CA LYS A 77 7.80 4.37 -11.88
C LYS A 77 7.97 4.06 -10.39
N LYS A 78 9.20 4.13 -9.90
CA LYS A 78 9.51 3.87 -8.50
C LYS A 78 9.64 5.18 -7.72
N PHE A 79 8.92 5.30 -6.62
CA PHE A 79 9.00 6.42 -5.70
C PHE A 79 9.33 5.90 -4.31
N VAL A 80 10.24 6.59 -3.62
CA VAL A 80 10.74 6.23 -2.29
C VAL A 80 10.38 7.32 -1.31
N TYR A 81 9.83 6.95 -0.16
CA TYR A 81 9.48 7.88 0.90
C TYR A 81 10.73 8.45 1.56
N ASP A 82 10.76 9.75 1.70
CA ASP A 82 11.77 10.52 2.40
C ASP A 82 11.11 11.16 3.63
N ALA A 83 11.49 10.67 4.81
CA ALA A 83 10.91 11.13 6.07
C ALA A 83 11.26 12.59 6.40
N GLU A 84 12.37 13.14 5.87
CA GLU A 84 12.77 14.53 6.10
C GLU A 84 11.83 15.51 5.40
N SER A 85 11.44 15.21 4.16
CA SER A 85 10.47 16.03 3.39
C SER A 85 9.02 15.58 3.59
N ALA A 86 8.79 14.44 4.25
CA ALA A 86 7.48 13.80 4.41
C ALA A 86 6.77 13.59 3.06
N SER A 87 7.51 13.14 2.04
CA SER A 87 7.03 12.96 0.67
C SER A 87 7.75 11.81 -0.02
N PHE A 88 7.18 11.34 -1.13
CA PHE A 88 7.80 10.36 -2.01
C PHE A 88 8.59 11.06 -3.11
N LYS A 89 9.83 10.63 -3.32
CA LYS A 89 10.73 11.11 -4.37
C LYS A 89 10.98 10.03 -5.42
N PRO A 90 11.12 10.39 -6.71
CA PRO A 90 11.48 9.43 -7.74
C PRO A 90 12.86 8.81 -7.44
N ASP A 91 12.99 7.50 -7.60
CA ASP A 91 14.23 6.77 -7.37
C ASP A 91 15.30 7.16 -8.41
N SER A 92 14.87 7.57 -9.60
CA SER A 92 15.71 8.02 -10.69
C SER A 92 15.03 9.11 -11.53
N ASP A 93 15.75 9.77 -12.42
CA ASP A 93 15.18 10.76 -13.35
C ASP A 93 14.11 10.16 -14.29
N SER A 94 14.22 8.89 -14.64
CA SER A 94 13.22 8.20 -15.45
C SER A 94 11.91 7.90 -14.73
N ASP A 95 11.92 8.01 -13.39
CA ASP A 95 10.74 7.80 -12.55
C ASP A 95 9.92 9.06 -12.32
N LYS A 96 10.40 10.23 -12.74
CA LYS A 96 9.64 11.48 -12.65
C LYS A 96 8.31 11.39 -13.40
N LEU A 97 7.28 12.06 -12.85
CA LEU A 97 5.95 12.12 -13.47
C LEU A 97 5.88 13.32 -14.42
N GLU A 98 5.30 13.13 -15.59
CA GLU A 98 5.04 14.20 -16.54
C GLU A 98 3.81 15.01 -16.09
N VAL A 99 3.97 16.31 -15.99
CA VAL A 99 2.89 17.23 -15.59
C VAL A 99 1.72 17.13 -16.56
N GLY A 100 0.50 17.13 -16.03
CA GLY A 100 -0.74 17.06 -16.78
C GLY A 100 -1.20 15.63 -17.12
N LYS A 101 -0.38 14.61 -16.88
CA LYS A 101 -0.79 13.21 -17.03
C LYS A 101 -1.45 12.67 -15.77
N ASN A 102 -2.27 11.65 -15.96
CA ASN A 102 -2.96 10.94 -14.90
C ASN A 102 -2.17 9.70 -14.48
N TYR A 103 -2.12 9.48 -13.17
CA TYR A 103 -1.40 8.38 -12.55
C TYR A 103 -2.20 7.80 -11.39
N PHE A 104 -1.85 6.61 -10.96
CA PHE A 104 -2.19 6.06 -9.67
C PHE A 104 -0.99 5.33 -9.08
N ALA A 105 -0.97 5.11 -7.77
CA ALA A 105 0.13 4.45 -7.07
C ALA A 105 -0.35 3.21 -6.33
N GLY A 106 0.52 2.18 -6.27
CA GLY A 106 0.32 0.97 -5.47
C GLY A 106 1.44 0.77 -4.47
N PHE A 107 1.09 0.56 -3.19
CA PHE A 107 2.01 0.09 -2.17
C PHE A 107 1.96 -1.44 -2.14
N LYS A 108 3.14 -2.10 -2.14
CA LYS A 108 3.27 -3.56 -2.30
C LYS A 108 2.73 -4.12 -3.63
N ALA A 109 2.56 -3.27 -4.64
CA ALA A 109 2.22 -3.72 -5.98
C ALA A 109 3.38 -4.49 -6.62
N GLN A 110 3.07 -5.62 -7.27
CA GLN A 110 4.07 -6.50 -7.87
C GLN A 110 4.24 -6.30 -9.37
N SER A 111 3.18 -5.88 -10.07
CA SER A 111 3.22 -5.72 -11.52
C SER A 111 4.26 -4.70 -11.97
N ILE A 112 5.02 -5.03 -13.00
CA ILE A 112 5.86 -4.07 -13.72
C ILE A 112 4.99 -3.16 -14.60
N LYS A 113 3.92 -3.70 -15.17
CA LYS A 113 2.94 -3.03 -16.03
C LYS A 113 1.52 -3.28 -15.54
N MET A 114 0.60 -2.47 -16.04
CA MET A 114 -0.82 -2.66 -15.85
C MET A 114 -1.36 -3.78 -16.75
N TYR A 115 -2.54 -4.26 -16.38
CA TYR A 115 -3.34 -5.19 -17.17
C TYR A 115 -4.70 -4.56 -17.46
N ILE A 116 -5.33 -4.96 -18.56
CA ILE A 116 -6.74 -4.66 -18.81
C ILE A 116 -7.53 -5.96 -18.76
N THR A 117 -8.50 -6.00 -17.85
CA THR A 117 -9.41 -7.13 -17.70
C THR A 117 -10.83 -6.58 -17.61
N ASP A 118 -11.73 -7.04 -18.48
CA ASP A 118 -13.12 -6.59 -18.54
C ASP A 118 -13.27 -5.05 -18.63
N GLY A 119 -12.35 -4.40 -19.36
CA GLY A 119 -12.31 -2.95 -19.56
C GLY A 119 -11.78 -2.14 -18.38
N ARG A 120 -11.24 -2.78 -17.34
CA ARG A 120 -10.65 -2.12 -16.17
C ARG A 120 -9.14 -2.21 -16.20
N THR A 121 -8.50 -1.13 -15.79
CA THR A 121 -7.06 -1.10 -15.52
C THR A 121 -6.78 -1.77 -14.17
N GLU A 122 -5.91 -2.76 -14.15
CA GLU A 122 -5.58 -3.52 -12.94
C GLU A 122 -4.06 -3.61 -12.75
N VAL A 123 -3.65 -3.68 -11.48
CA VAL A 123 -2.28 -4.06 -11.08
C VAL A 123 -2.33 -5.21 -10.09
N SER A 124 -1.30 -6.07 -10.10
CA SER A 124 -1.24 -7.22 -9.20
C SER A 124 -0.60 -6.88 -7.87
N PHE A 125 -1.13 -7.50 -6.84
CA PHE A 125 -0.64 -7.45 -5.47
C PHE A 125 -0.49 -8.88 -4.94
N TRP A 126 0.29 -9.00 -3.87
CA TRP A 126 0.38 -10.24 -3.13
C TRP A 126 0.13 -9.96 -1.65
N LEU A 127 -0.75 -10.74 -1.07
CA LEU A 127 -1.00 -10.77 0.36
C LEU A 127 -0.50 -12.10 0.91
N ASP A 128 0.53 -12.06 1.74
CA ASP A 128 1.02 -13.22 2.47
C ASP A 128 1.42 -12.85 3.91
N TYR A 129 1.89 -13.84 4.67
CA TYR A 129 2.23 -13.68 6.08
C TYR A 129 3.63 -13.09 6.33
N TYR A 130 4.52 -13.04 5.33
CA TYR A 130 5.91 -12.65 5.52
C TYR A 130 6.09 -11.20 5.96
N ASP A 131 5.26 -10.31 5.47
CA ASP A 131 5.36 -8.87 5.73
C ASP A 131 4.51 -8.41 6.93
N GLY A 132 3.63 -9.27 7.45
CA GLY A 132 2.70 -8.93 8.51
C GLY A 132 1.86 -7.70 8.18
N ILE A 133 1.59 -6.83 9.17
CA ILE A 133 0.79 -5.60 8.97
C ILE A 133 1.53 -4.57 8.12
N LYS A 134 2.86 -4.55 8.13
CA LYS A 134 3.67 -3.65 7.30
C LYS A 134 3.55 -3.95 5.81
N GLY A 135 3.10 -5.14 5.45
CA GLY A 135 2.90 -5.62 4.09
C GLY A 135 1.51 -5.41 3.52
N ILE A 136 0.63 -4.64 4.18
CA ILE A 136 -0.75 -4.48 3.72
C ILE A 136 -0.80 -3.76 2.37
N PRO A 137 -1.37 -4.41 1.32
CA PRO A 137 -1.47 -3.82 0.00
C PRO A 137 -2.44 -2.64 -0.01
N MET A 138 -2.04 -1.58 -0.72
CA MET A 138 -2.84 -0.36 -0.86
C MET A 138 -2.74 0.20 -2.28
N ILE A 139 -3.74 0.96 -2.71
CA ILE A 139 -3.79 1.64 -4.01
C ILE A 139 -4.34 3.06 -3.83
N THR A 140 -3.90 4.02 -4.66
CA THR A 140 -4.50 5.36 -4.68
C THR A 140 -5.67 5.42 -5.67
N ASP A 141 -6.50 6.46 -5.52
CA ASP A 141 -7.31 6.95 -6.63
C ASP A 141 -6.40 7.42 -7.77
N VAL A 142 -6.99 7.60 -8.95
CA VAL A 142 -6.30 8.27 -10.06
C VAL A 142 -6.09 9.74 -9.70
N PHE A 143 -4.88 10.23 -9.85
CA PHE A 143 -4.52 11.64 -9.62
C PHE A 143 -3.79 12.22 -10.81
N THR A 144 -3.89 13.55 -11.00
CA THR A 144 -3.16 14.27 -12.05
C THR A 144 -1.85 14.82 -11.47
N ALA A 145 -0.75 14.59 -12.17
CA ALA A 145 0.53 15.20 -11.82
C ALA A 145 0.50 16.71 -12.10
N THR A 146 0.86 17.52 -11.09
CA THR A 146 0.89 18.98 -11.17
C THR A 146 2.26 19.50 -10.77
N GLU A 147 2.68 20.67 -11.25
CA GLU A 147 3.97 21.27 -10.93
C GLU A 147 4.15 21.49 -9.42
N GLU A 148 3.07 21.90 -8.77
CA GLU A 148 3.03 22.17 -7.35
C GLU A 148 2.08 21.19 -6.64
N ASN A 149 2.55 20.58 -5.55
CA ASN A 149 1.72 19.78 -4.65
C ASN A 149 0.96 18.63 -5.31
N THR A 150 1.64 17.78 -6.10
CA THR A 150 1.04 16.51 -6.52
C THR A 150 0.68 15.67 -5.29
N MET A 151 -0.62 15.41 -5.14
CA MET A 151 -1.17 14.70 -3.98
C MET A 151 -2.04 13.53 -4.42
N ALA A 152 -1.98 12.46 -3.65
CA ALA A 152 -2.82 11.28 -3.83
C ALA A 152 -3.39 10.81 -2.48
N THR A 153 -4.51 10.08 -2.52
CA THR A 153 -5.09 9.43 -1.34
C THR A 153 -4.94 7.93 -1.48
N MET A 154 -4.34 7.30 -0.47
CA MET A 154 -4.08 5.86 -0.43
C MET A 154 -5.21 5.13 0.32
N HIS A 155 -5.69 4.04 -0.26
CA HIS A 155 -6.78 3.22 0.25
C HIS A 155 -6.32 1.80 0.48
N HIS A 156 -6.73 1.21 1.58
CA HIS A 156 -6.46 -0.19 1.87
C HIS A 156 -7.23 -1.11 0.92
N LEU A 157 -6.58 -2.17 0.47
CA LEU A 157 -7.20 -3.20 -0.35
C LEU A 157 -7.73 -4.38 0.46
N VAL A 158 -7.25 -4.54 1.69
CA VAL A 158 -7.61 -5.64 2.59
C VAL A 158 -8.09 -5.11 3.94
N GLY A 159 -8.68 -5.98 4.76
CA GLY A 159 -8.98 -5.71 6.15
C GLY A 159 -7.98 -6.39 7.07
N VAL A 160 -8.11 -6.18 8.38
CA VAL A 160 -7.25 -6.78 9.40
C VAL A 160 -8.10 -7.49 10.44
N VAL A 161 -7.72 -8.70 10.78
CA VAL A 161 -8.31 -9.44 11.90
C VAL A 161 -7.42 -9.27 13.13
N GLU A 162 -8.00 -8.75 14.21
CA GLU A 162 -7.36 -8.71 15.53
C GLU A 162 -7.75 -9.96 16.31
N ILE A 163 -6.76 -10.75 16.69
CA ILE A 163 -6.92 -12.01 17.41
C ILE A 163 -6.27 -11.86 18.79
N PRO A 164 -7.03 -11.65 19.85
CA PRO A 164 -6.51 -11.67 21.23
C PRO A 164 -6.13 -13.09 21.62
N VAL A 165 -4.90 -13.31 22.07
CA VAL A 165 -4.37 -14.63 22.41
C VAL A 165 -3.86 -14.64 23.85
N LYS A 166 -4.22 -15.66 24.59
CA LYS A 166 -3.68 -16.01 25.90
C LYS A 166 -3.06 -17.39 25.90
N ALA A 167 -2.25 -17.66 26.89
CA ALA A 167 -1.79 -19.00 27.19
C ALA A 167 -2.67 -19.66 28.25
N ALA A 168 -2.86 -20.97 28.15
CA ALA A 168 -3.44 -21.76 29.25
C ALA A 168 -2.42 -22.00 30.37
N SER A 169 -1.12 -22.01 30.04
CA SER A 169 -0.02 -22.32 30.96
C SER A 169 1.03 -21.20 30.98
N GLU A 170 1.65 -20.97 32.13
CA GLU A 170 2.73 -20.00 32.31
C GLU A 170 3.95 -20.34 31.43
N GLY A 171 4.60 -19.30 30.90
CA GLY A 171 5.82 -19.43 30.12
C GLY A 171 5.63 -19.86 28.67
N ALA A 172 4.38 -19.97 28.20
CA ALA A 172 4.09 -20.26 26.82
C ALA A 172 4.51 -19.10 25.89
N LYS A 173 5.08 -19.43 24.75
CA LYS A 173 5.53 -18.47 23.75
C LYS A 173 5.00 -18.84 22.38
N LEU A 174 4.35 -17.90 21.72
CA LEU A 174 3.78 -18.07 20.39
C LEU A 174 4.88 -17.86 19.31
N VAL A 175 4.99 -18.84 18.41
CA VAL A 175 5.84 -18.75 17.23
C VAL A 175 5.03 -18.22 16.04
N GLN A 176 3.84 -18.76 15.82
CA GLN A 176 3.02 -18.39 14.68
C GLN A 176 1.54 -18.67 14.96
N LEU A 177 0.68 -17.85 14.37
CA LEU A 177 -0.77 -18.00 14.41
C LEU A 177 -1.32 -17.86 13.00
N PHE A 178 -2.13 -18.80 12.57
CA PHE A 178 -2.88 -18.76 11.31
C PHE A 178 -4.37 -18.59 11.56
N ILE A 179 -5.02 -17.93 10.61
CA ILE A 179 -6.46 -18.00 10.38
C ILE A 179 -6.70 -18.68 9.05
N SER A 180 -7.64 -19.61 9.01
CA SER A 180 -7.97 -20.38 7.83
C SER A 180 -9.47 -20.45 7.64
N ALA A 181 -9.91 -20.50 6.38
CA ALA A 181 -11.32 -20.65 6.03
C ALA A 181 -11.49 -21.74 4.98
N ARG A 182 -12.17 -22.83 5.35
CA ARG A 182 -12.52 -23.90 4.39
C ARG A 182 -13.37 -23.31 3.26
N ASN A 183 -13.02 -23.62 2.02
CA ASN A 183 -13.75 -23.17 0.81
C ASN A 183 -13.73 -21.66 0.51
N ASN A 184 -12.91 -20.88 1.17
CA ASN A 184 -12.76 -19.45 0.93
C ASN A 184 -11.29 -19.09 0.72
N VAL A 185 -11.06 -17.98 0.02
CA VAL A 185 -9.73 -17.42 -0.21
C VAL A 185 -9.50 -16.28 0.77
N MET A 186 -8.47 -16.37 1.59
CA MET A 186 -8.11 -15.38 2.58
C MET A 186 -6.86 -14.56 2.22
N SER A 187 -6.02 -15.10 1.33
CA SER A 187 -4.74 -14.49 0.95
C SER A 187 -4.33 -14.90 -0.47
N GLY A 188 -3.18 -14.44 -0.93
CA GLY A 188 -2.59 -14.82 -2.20
C GLY A 188 -2.41 -13.69 -3.19
N THR A 189 -2.25 -14.02 -4.46
CA THR A 189 -2.13 -13.03 -5.55
C THR A 189 -3.50 -12.55 -5.99
N PHE A 190 -3.65 -11.25 -6.11
CA PHE A 190 -4.87 -10.61 -6.58
C PHE A 190 -4.59 -9.41 -7.45
N TYR A 191 -5.59 -8.93 -8.15
CA TYR A 191 -5.56 -7.72 -8.95
C TYR A 191 -6.51 -6.70 -8.37
N ALA A 192 -6.12 -5.42 -8.36
CA ALA A 192 -6.96 -4.32 -7.96
C ALA A 192 -6.91 -3.19 -9.00
N SER A 193 -8.04 -2.50 -9.15
CA SER A 193 -8.20 -1.31 -9.98
C SER A 193 -8.21 -0.06 -9.11
N PRO A 194 -7.67 1.09 -9.59
CA PRO A 194 -7.83 2.38 -8.94
C PRO A 194 -9.25 2.95 -9.07
N GLU A 195 -10.11 2.33 -9.90
CA GLU A 195 -11.51 2.76 -10.06
C GLU A 195 -12.34 2.39 -8.83
N ALA A 196 -13.10 3.35 -8.30
CA ALA A 196 -14.03 3.11 -7.20
C ALA A 196 -15.39 2.55 -7.69
N PRO A 197 -15.98 1.54 -7.02
CA PRO A 197 -15.45 0.79 -5.89
C PRO A 197 -14.27 -0.09 -6.33
N TYR A 198 -13.20 -0.08 -5.54
CA TYR A 198 -12.01 -0.87 -5.87
C TYR A 198 -12.38 -2.32 -6.09
N PHE A 199 -12.14 -2.78 -7.31
CA PHE A 199 -12.38 -4.16 -7.67
C PHE A 199 -11.17 -5.00 -7.21
N ILE A 200 -11.45 -6.15 -6.61
CA ILE A 200 -10.43 -7.13 -6.23
C ILE A 200 -10.79 -8.45 -6.87
N ARG A 201 -9.87 -8.99 -7.65
CA ARG A 201 -10.00 -10.29 -8.28
C ARG A 201 -8.81 -11.17 -7.90
N SER A 202 -9.06 -12.22 -7.13
CA SER A 202 -8.03 -13.21 -6.82
C SER A 202 -7.64 -13.98 -8.10
N SER A 203 -6.33 -14.11 -8.33
CA SER A 203 -5.79 -14.94 -9.42
C SER A 203 -5.22 -16.26 -8.89
N ARG A 204 -4.70 -16.26 -7.67
CA ARG A 204 -4.21 -17.44 -6.96
C ARG A 204 -4.41 -17.20 -5.48
N GLY A 205 -5.36 -17.90 -4.90
CA GLY A 205 -5.70 -17.74 -3.50
C GLY A 205 -5.29 -18.92 -2.64
N TYR A 206 -5.12 -18.62 -1.37
CA TYR A 206 -4.91 -19.59 -0.30
C TYR A 206 -6.04 -19.45 0.71
N SER A 207 -6.43 -20.56 1.30
CA SER A 207 -7.49 -20.59 2.31
C SER A 207 -7.01 -20.17 3.71
N ASP A 208 -5.74 -19.86 3.86
CA ASP A 208 -5.09 -19.52 5.12
C ASP A 208 -4.15 -18.32 4.99
N ILE A 209 -3.94 -17.65 6.09
CA ILE A 209 -2.91 -16.62 6.27
C ILE A 209 -2.54 -16.53 7.74
N GLY A 210 -1.27 -16.22 8.05
CA GLY A 210 -0.78 -16.10 9.40
C GLY A 210 -0.06 -14.77 9.68
N ASN A 211 0.35 -14.58 10.93
CA ASN A 211 1.34 -13.59 11.25
C ASN A 211 2.72 -14.06 10.79
N GLN A 212 3.67 -13.12 10.72
CA GLN A 212 5.06 -13.45 10.46
C GLN A 212 5.57 -14.52 11.44
N ASP A 213 6.35 -15.47 10.96
CA ASP A 213 7.03 -16.45 11.81
C ASP A 213 8.00 -15.73 12.76
N THR A 214 7.79 -15.92 14.05
CA THR A 214 8.57 -15.29 15.12
C THR A 214 9.49 -16.31 15.84
N SER A 215 9.91 -17.39 15.17
CA SER A 215 10.75 -18.44 15.77
C SER A 215 12.02 -17.89 16.42
N ASP A 216 12.62 -16.84 15.86
CA ASP A 216 13.81 -16.18 16.40
C ASP A 216 13.48 -15.23 17.57
N THR A 217 12.27 -14.69 17.61
CA THR A 217 11.79 -13.76 18.65
C THR A 217 10.35 -14.10 19.04
N PRO A 218 10.12 -15.25 19.71
CA PRO A 218 8.78 -15.69 20.05
C PRO A 218 8.04 -14.70 20.93
N ILE A 219 6.74 -14.60 20.74
CA ILE A 219 5.88 -13.70 21.50
C ILE A 219 5.52 -14.34 22.84
N ASP A 220 5.88 -13.69 23.94
CA ASP A 220 5.49 -14.14 25.28
C ASP A 220 3.97 -14.01 25.45
N LEU A 221 3.32 -15.09 25.85
CA LEU A 221 1.90 -15.11 26.15
C LEU A 221 1.67 -15.12 27.69
N SER A 222 0.67 -14.35 28.12
CA SER A 222 0.22 -14.33 29.51
C SER A 222 -1.00 -15.24 29.69
N THR A 223 -1.16 -15.77 30.88
CA THR A 223 -2.37 -16.50 31.30
C THR A 223 -3.51 -15.56 31.70
N THR A 224 -3.22 -14.29 31.98
CA THR A 224 -4.19 -13.31 32.48
C THR A 224 -4.52 -12.21 31.46
N GLU A 225 -3.56 -11.75 30.68
CA GLU A 225 -3.72 -10.66 29.74
C GLU A 225 -3.54 -11.17 28.30
N ALA A 226 -4.47 -10.79 27.40
CA ALA A 226 -4.37 -11.18 26.00
C ALA A 226 -3.37 -10.32 25.25
N THR A 227 -2.55 -10.96 24.43
CA THR A 227 -1.72 -10.31 23.42
C THR A 227 -2.47 -10.30 22.09
N SER A 228 -2.69 -9.12 21.49
CA SER A 228 -3.37 -9.03 20.20
C SER A 228 -2.42 -9.33 19.05
N ILE A 229 -2.80 -10.27 18.21
CA ILE A 229 -2.14 -10.61 16.94
C ILE A 229 -2.99 -10.04 15.82
N PHE A 230 -2.35 -9.35 14.87
CA PHE A 230 -3.03 -8.72 13.73
C PHE A 230 -2.64 -9.42 12.44
N ILE A 231 -3.66 -9.88 11.69
CA ILE A 231 -3.47 -10.62 10.44
C ILE A 231 -4.27 -9.92 9.34
N PRO A 232 -3.63 -9.44 8.26
CA PRO A 232 -4.33 -8.90 7.11
C PRO A 232 -5.04 -10.03 6.35
N VAL A 233 -6.29 -9.79 5.93
CA VAL A 233 -7.16 -10.80 5.30
C VAL A 233 -7.94 -10.16 4.16
N PHE A 234 -8.23 -10.90 3.10
CA PHE A 234 -9.11 -10.44 2.04
C PHE A 234 -10.48 -10.03 2.59
N PRO A 235 -11.07 -8.95 2.08
CA PRO A 235 -12.41 -8.56 2.48
C PRO A 235 -13.44 -9.59 2.00
N GLY A 236 -14.40 -9.89 2.87
CA GLY A 236 -15.45 -10.87 2.59
C GLY A 236 -16.14 -11.35 3.85
N THR A 237 -17.16 -12.17 3.66
CA THR A 237 -17.82 -12.88 4.77
C THR A 237 -17.43 -14.35 4.69
N TYR A 238 -16.88 -14.85 5.79
CA TYR A 238 -16.45 -16.22 5.99
C TYR A 238 -17.46 -16.89 6.90
N GLU A 239 -18.05 -17.98 6.43
CA GLU A 239 -19.15 -18.66 7.13
C GLU A 239 -18.67 -19.33 8.43
N ALA A 240 -19.57 -19.40 9.39
CA ALA A 240 -19.35 -20.14 10.63
C ALA A 240 -18.97 -21.59 10.35
N GLU A 241 -18.23 -22.22 11.27
CA GLU A 241 -17.74 -23.61 11.15
C GLU A 241 -16.76 -23.86 9.99
N SER A 242 -16.56 -22.83 9.13
CA SER A 242 -15.52 -22.90 8.09
C SER A 242 -14.19 -22.28 8.54
N ILE A 243 -14.20 -21.51 9.62
CA ILE A 243 -13.06 -20.75 10.13
C ILE A 243 -12.42 -21.52 11.28
N TYR A 244 -11.11 -21.61 11.23
CA TYR A 244 -10.31 -22.13 12.35
C TYR A 244 -9.02 -21.34 12.50
N PHE A 245 -8.50 -21.33 13.70
CA PHE A 245 -7.24 -20.72 14.07
C PHE A 245 -6.25 -21.81 14.43
N SER A 246 -5.01 -21.68 13.96
CA SER A 246 -3.95 -22.66 14.20
C SER A 246 -2.75 -21.96 14.83
N GLY A 247 -2.53 -22.19 16.11
CA GLY A 247 -1.41 -21.62 16.88
C GLY A 247 -0.26 -22.61 17.04
N LYS A 248 0.99 -22.12 16.92
CA LYS A 248 2.20 -22.90 17.19
C LYS A 248 2.98 -22.26 18.35
N LEU A 249 3.21 -23.03 19.41
CA LEU A 249 4.01 -22.65 20.55
C LEU A 249 5.47 -23.15 20.40
N VAL A 250 6.39 -22.50 21.12
CA VAL A 250 7.80 -22.94 21.16
C VAL A 250 7.90 -24.35 21.73
N GLY A 251 8.64 -25.21 21.07
CA GLY A 251 8.79 -26.62 21.46
C GLY A 251 7.79 -27.57 20.84
N GLU A 252 6.66 -27.05 20.33
CA GLU A 252 5.63 -27.88 19.70
C GLU A 252 5.99 -28.21 18.25
N LYS A 253 5.71 -29.46 17.83
CA LYS A 253 5.84 -29.91 16.45
C LYS A 253 4.58 -29.70 15.62
N LYS A 254 3.44 -29.50 16.28
CA LYS A 254 2.11 -29.39 15.64
C LYS A 254 1.47 -28.05 16.02
N TYR A 255 0.52 -27.64 15.22
CA TYR A 255 -0.35 -26.50 15.53
C TYR A 255 -1.53 -26.96 16.38
N VAL A 256 -1.97 -26.07 17.28
CA VAL A 256 -3.23 -26.24 18.03
C VAL A 256 -4.32 -25.58 17.20
N ASP A 257 -5.28 -26.37 16.74
CA ASP A 257 -6.41 -25.89 15.94
C ASP A 257 -7.61 -25.57 16.84
N ILE A 258 -8.20 -24.39 16.65
CA ILE A 258 -9.39 -23.92 17.34
C ILE A 258 -10.42 -23.54 16.30
N GLU A 259 -11.54 -24.26 16.27
CA GLU A 259 -12.68 -23.92 15.40
C GLU A 259 -13.54 -22.83 16.03
N THR A 260 -14.16 -22.00 15.18
CA THR A 260 -15.12 -21.00 15.62
C THR A 260 -16.52 -21.29 15.09
N GLU A 261 -17.52 -21.11 15.96
CA GLU A 261 -18.94 -21.25 15.63
C GLU A 261 -19.54 -19.97 15.03
N ARG A 262 -18.73 -18.92 14.85
CA ARG A 262 -19.19 -17.60 14.37
C ARG A 262 -18.66 -17.29 13.00
N SER A 263 -19.49 -16.67 12.16
CA SER A 263 -19.06 -16.06 10.92
C SER A 263 -18.14 -14.86 11.18
N LEU A 264 -17.25 -14.60 10.23
CA LEU A 264 -16.32 -13.48 10.27
C LEU A 264 -16.55 -12.60 9.02
N THR A 265 -16.88 -11.33 9.22
CA THR A 265 -16.95 -10.36 8.14
C THR A 265 -15.74 -9.42 8.23
N VAL A 266 -14.94 -9.40 7.17
CA VAL A 266 -13.75 -8.54 7.03
C VAL A 266 -14.06 -7.47 6.01
N GLU A 267 -13.93 -6.21 6.40
CA GLU A 267 -14.11 -5.05 5.53
C GLU A 267 -12.75 -4.38 5.24
N ARG A 268 -12.59 -3.82 4.04
CA ARG A 268 -11.38 -3.09 3.67
C ARG A 268 -11.11 -1.93 4.63
N GLY A 269 -9.84 -1.75 5.00
CA GLY A 269 -9.39 -0.66 5.86
C GLY A 269 -9.93 -0.73 7.29
N LYS A 270 -10.62 -1.81 7.67
CA LYS A 270 -11.15 -1.98 9.02
C LYS A 270 -10.48 -3.11 9.77
N ILE A 271 -10.51 -3.00 11.10
CA ILE A 271 -10.09 -4.05 12.01
C ILE A 271 -11.34 -4.77 12.50
N THR A 272 -11.35 -6.09 12.31
CA THR A 272 -12.37 -6.97 12.87
C THR A 272 -11.76 -7.75 14.01
N LYS A 273 -12.25 -7.51 15.22
CA LYS A 273 -11.79 -8.23 16.43
C LYS A 273 -12.60 -9.51 16.62
N VAL A 274 -11.89 -10.63 16.79
CA VAL A 274 -12.50 -11.92 17.12
C VAL A 274 -12.50 -12.18 18.63
N SER A 275 -13.16 -13.25 19.06
CA SER A 275 -13.11 -13.70 20.45
C SER A 275 -11.69 -14.09 20.86
N GLU A 276 -11.38 -13.94 22.14
CA GLU A 276 -10.10 -14.34 22.70
C GLU A 276 -9.84 -15.85 22.49
N LEU A 277 -8.64 -16.18 22.04
CA LEU A 277 -8.14 -17.54 21.93
C LEU A 277 -7.27 -17.89 23.15
N VAL A 278 -7.41 -19.10 23.63
CA VAL A 278 -6.53 -19.66 24.65
C VAL A 278 -5.76 -20.82 24.06
N LEU A 279 -4.43 -20.66 23.95
CA LEU A 279 -3.55 -21.69 23.43
C LEU A 279 -2.94 -22.51 24.57
N ASP A 280 -2.91 -23.81 24.41
CA ASP A 280 -2.27 -24.75 25.34
C ASP A 280 -1.26 -25.62 24.58
N TYR A 281 -0.33 -26.22 25.32
CA TYR A 281 0.54 -27.25 24.78
C TYR A 281 -0.28 -28.51 24.45
N ILE A 282 0.09 -29.15 23.36
CA ILE A 282 -0.52 -30.43 22.97
C ILE A 282 -0.04 -31.47 23.98
N ALA A 283 -0.98 -32.06 24.71
CA ALA A 283 -0.66 -33.19 25.58
C ALA A 283 -0.12 -34.36 24.73
N GLU A 284 1.08 -34.89 25.08
CA GLU A 284 1.69 -36.02 24.44
C GLU A 284 0.86 -37.32 24.58
#